data_ff0bd513b18006f8aeb252c26a7e9a8c
#
_entry.id   ff0bd513b18006f8aeb252c26a7e9a8c
#
_cell.length_a   1.000
_cell.length_b   1.000
_cell.length_c   1.000
_cell.angle_alpha   90.00
_cell.angle_beta   90.00
_cell.angle_gamma   90.00
#
_symmetry.space_group_name_H-M   'P 1'
#
loop_
_entity.id
_entity.type
_entity.pdbx_description
1 polymer ?
#
loop_
_entity_poly.entity_id
_entity_poly.type
_entity_poly.pdbx_seq_one_letter_code
_entity_poly.pdbx_strand_id
1 'polypeptide(L)'
;MWAKVQEAHGKPGSAAERVRNELLMRYYGAVHDYLLGMLHDATEADELTQEFAVRFLRGDFCGADPRRGRFRDFLKTAVRHLVIDSWRQKKKEKDKGPKPLGKAAADRAAVAELSDDDPIFIHAWRQALFAKAWRALARLEEVTGQPYHTLLRAKSEHPELRSAQLARQQSAQLGKEVSEAAARQTLHRARQRFAELLLDEVAGSLPSADPKALEQELIELGLLDVCRQALRRRDPSA
;
A
#
# COMPACT_ATOMS: atom_id res chain seq x y z
N MET A 1 -6.41 5.22 10.05
CA MET A 1 -6.63 3.87 9.48
C MET A 1 -7.31 2.95 10.48
N TRP A 2 -6.72 2.69 11.63
CA TRP A 2 -7.26 1.79 12.65
C TRP A 2 -8.67 2.14 13.13
N ALA A 3 -9.01 3.43 13.26
CA ALA A 3 -10.38 3.84 13.59
C ALA A 3 -11.41 3.33 12.55
N LYS A 4 -11.07 3.39 11.27
CA LYS A 4 -11.89 2.81 10.19
C LYS A 4 -11.96 1.28 10.26
N VAL A 5 -10.87 0.60 10.63
CA VAL A 5 -10.88 -0.85 10.82
C VAL A 5 -11.79 -1.24 11.99
N GLN A 6 -11.73 -0.52 13.11
CA GLN A 6 -12.62 -0.75 14.25
C GLN A 6 -14.09 -0.46 13.90
N GLU A 7 -14.36 0.59 13.16
CA GLU A 7 -15.70 0.90 12.64
C GLU A 7 -16.21 -0.20 11.69
N ALA A 8 -15.34 -0.70 10.83
CA ALA A 8 -15.63 -1.79 9.90
C ALA A 8 -16.01 -3.11 10.60
N HIS A 9 -15.43 -3.38 11.77
CA HIS A 9 -15.68 -4.58 12.58
C HIS A 9 -16.61 -4.34 13.77
N GLY A 10 -17.18 -3.14 13.88
CA GLY A 10 -18.20 -2.78 14.87
C GLY A 10 -19.55 -3.42 14.62
N LYS A 11 -20.61 -2.82 15.16
CA LYS A 11 -21.98 -3.35 15.00
C LYS A 11 -22.35 -3.48 13.51
N PRO A 12 -23.02 -4.58 13.12
CA PRO A 12 -23.47 -4.76 11.74
C PRO A 12 -24.39 -3.60 11.30
N GLY A 13 -24.11 -3.05 10.13
CA GLY A 13 -24.87 -1.94 9.56
C GLY A 13 -24.23 -1.41 8.28
N SER A 14 -25.00 -0.64 7.51
CA SER A 14 -24.58 -0.09 6.20
C SER A 14 -23.33 0.81 6.26
N ALA A 15 -23.04 1.42 7.40
CA ALA A 15 -21.83 2.20 7.62
C ALA A 15 -20.59 1.30 7.70
N ALA A 16 -20.63 0.24 8.49
CA ALA A 16 -19.54 -0.72 8.62
C ALA A 16 -19.22 -1.42 7.28
N GLU A 17 -20.25 -1.76 6.51
CA GLU A 17 -20.07 -2.34 5.17
C GLU A 17 -19.38 -1.37 4.19
N ARG A 18 -19.77 -0.10 4.19
CA ARG A 18 -19.11 0.93 3.37
C ARG A 18 -17.64 1.08 3.73
N VAL A 19 -17.32 1.09 5.02
CA VAL A 19 -15.94 1.21 5.49
C VAL A 19 -15.14 -0.05 5.13
N ARG A 20 -15.73 -1.25 5.23
CA ARG A 20 -15.08 -2.50 4.76
C ARG A 20 -14.79 -2.45 3.27
N ASN A 21 -15.76 -2.03 2.45
CA ASN A 21 -15.56 -1.85 1.01
C ASN A 21 -14.43 -0.86 0.69
N GLU A 22 -14.41 0.31 1.36
CA GLU A 22 -13.36 1.31 1.18
C GLU A 22 -11.97 0.74 1.53
N LEU A 23 -11.86 0.04 2.66
CA LEU A 23 -10.62 -0.57 3.09
C LEU A 23 -10.17 -1.70 2.14
N LEU A 24 -11.11 -2.55 1.71
CA LEU A 24 -10.82 -3.60 0.75
C LEU A 24 -10.29 -3.01 -0.55
N MET A 25 -11.01 -2.06 -1.15
CA MET A 25 -10.56 -1.41 -2.39
C MET A 25 -9.22 -0.69 -2.23
N ARG A 26 -8.92 -0.23 -1.03
CA ARG A 26 -7.65 0.44 -0.71
C ARG A 26 -6.46 -0.52 -0.71
N TYR A 27 -6.65 -1.78 -0.33
CA TYR A 27 -5.56 -2.74 -0.13
C TYR A 27 -5.63 -3.98 -1.02
N TYR A 28 -6.68 -4.12 -1.82
CA TYR A 28 -6.87 -5.26 -2.73
C TYR A 28 -5.64 -5.52 -3.61
N GLY A 29 -5.12 -4.46 -4.25
CA GLY A 29 -3.92 -4.57 -5.09
C GLY A 29 -2.68 -5.01 -4.31
N ALA A 30 -2.49 -4.50 -3.07
CA ALA A 30 -1.37 -4.92 -2.24
C ALA A 30 -1.45 -6.41 -1.84
N VAL A 31 -2.66 -6.90 -1.56
CA VAL A 31 -2.90 -8.32 -1.26
C VAL A 31 -2.64 -9.18 -2.49
N HIS A 32 -3.16 -8.79 -3.65
CA HIS A 32 -2.96 -9.50 -4.91
C HIS A 32 -1.47 -9.57 -5.29
N ASP A 33 -0.77 -8.43 -5.28
CA ASP A 33 0.65 -8.36 -5.64
C ASP A 33 1.52 -9.18 -4.68
N TYR A 34 1.17 -9.20 -3.39
CA TYR A 34 1.84 -10.04 -2.41
C TYR A 34 1.60 -11.53 -2.66
N LEU A 35 0.35 -11.93 -2.92
CA LEU A 35 0.01 -13.31 -3.24
C LEU A 35 0.69 -13.75 -4.54
N LEU A 36 0.67 -12.93 -5.57
CA LEU A 36 1.34 -13.20 -6.83
C LEU A 36 2.86 -13.38 -6.65
N GLY A 37 3.50 -12.50 -5.87
CA GLY A 37 4.93 -12.59 -5.58
C GLY A 37 5.30 -13.81 -4.73
N MET A 38 4.39 -14.30 -3.88
CA MET A 38 4.62 -15.45 -3.02
C MET A 38 4.34 -16.80 -3.72
N LEU A 39 3.27 -16.86 -4.52
CA LEU A 39 2.78 -18.10 -5.13
C LEU A 39 3.39 -18.34 -6.52
N HIS A 40 3.79 -17.28 -7.23
CA HIS A 40 4.25 -17.34 -8.63
C HIS A 40 3.24 -17.96 -9.59
N ASP A 41 1.95 -17.97 -9.20
CA ASP A 41 0.82 -18.47 -9.98
C ASP A 41 -0.29 -17.43 -9.96
N ALA A 42 -0.60 -16.87 -11.13
CA ALA A 42 -1.57 -15.79 -11.26
C ALA A 42 -3.00 -16.26 -10.94
N THR A 43 -3.35 -17.47 -11.35
CA THR A 43 -4.67 -18.05 -11.10
C THR A 43 -4.90 -18.28 -9.61
N GLU A 44 -3.93 -18.89 -8.94
CA GLU A 44 -4.00 -19.12 -7.50
C GLU A 44 -4.00 -17.79 -6.71
N ALA A 45 -3.23 -16.80 -7.15
CA ALA A 45 -3.20 -15.47 -6.55
C ALA A 45 -4.57 -14.76 -6.70
N ASP A 46 -5.20 -14.85 -7.87
CA ASP A 46 -6.53 -14.30 -8.11
C ASP A 46 -7.60 -14.96 -7.21
N GLU A 47 -7.60 -16.30 -7.16
CA GLU A 47 -8.53 -17.07 -6.32
C GLU A 47 -8.42 -16.70 -4.84
N LEU A 48 -7.18 -16.65 -4.32
CA LEU A 48 -6.95 -16.31 -2.91
C LEU A 48 -7.22 -14.84 -2.61
N THR A 49 -6.99 -13.94 -3.58
CA THR A 49 -7.37 -12.53 -3.41
C THR A 49 -8.89 -12.37 -3.32
N GLN A 50 -9.64 -13.10 -4.13
CA GLN A 50 -11.11 -13.12 -4.05
C GLN A 50 -11.60 -13.71 -2.72
N GLU A 51 -11.01 -14.81 -2.27
CA GLU A 51 -11.33 -15.42 -0.98
C GLU A 51 -11.03 -14.46 0.18
N PHE A 52 -9.87 -13.76 0.13
CA PHE A 52 -9.55 -12.70 1.08
C PHE A 52 -10.64 -11.63 1.08
N ALA A 53 -11.05 -11.16 -0.09
CA ALA A 53 -12.08 -10.12 -0.22
C ALA A 53 -13.41 -10.55 0.40
N VAL A 54 -13.85 -11.77 0.12
CA VAL A 54 -15.09 -12.34 0.69
C VAL A 54 -15.01 -12.41 2.21
N ARG A 55 -13.92 -12.97 2.78
CA ARG A 55 -13.73 -13.04 4.23
C ARG A 55 -13.66 -11.67 4.88
N PHE A 56 -12.97 -10.73 4.22
CA PHE A 56 -12.86 -9.35 4.72
C PHE A 56 -14.23 -8.65 4.78
N LEU A 57 -15.05 -8.79 3.73
CA LEU A 57 -16.39 -8.22 3.68
C LEU A 57 -17.36 -8.86 4.67
N ARG A 58 -17.21 -10.16 4.95
CA ARG A 58 -17.97 -10.85 5.99
C ARG A 58 -17.60 -10.42 7.41
N GLY A 59 -16.41 -9.81 7.58
CA GLY A 59 -15.91 -9.41 8.87
C GLY A 59 -15.18 -10.52 9.62
N ASP A 60 -14.72 -11.56 8.92
CA ASP A 60 -14.02 -12.72 9.54
C ASP A 60 -12.69 -12.35 10.19
N PHE A 61 -12.19 -11.12 9.95
CA PHE A 61 -10.97 -10.57 10.54
C PHE A 61 -11.21 -9.73 11.82
N CYS A 62 -12.24 -10.10 12.60
CA CYS A 62 -12.66 -9.38 13.83
C CYS A 62 -11.58 -9.27 14.94
N GLY A 63 -10.43 -9.93 14.79
CA GLY A 63 -9.30 -9.85 15.74
C GLY A 63 -8.34 -8.68 15.52
N ALA A 64 -8.65 -7.78 14.61
CA ALA A 64 -7.82 -6.60 14.32
C ALA A 64 -7.85 -5.63 15.51
N ASP A 65 -6.74 -5.56 16.26
CA ASP A 65 -6.60 -4.67 17.43
C ASP A 65 -5.40 -3.73 17.18
N PRO A 66 -5.63 -2.39 17.13
CA PRO A 66 -4.56 -1.41 16.92
C PRO A 66 -3.48 -1.46 18.01
N ARG A 67 -3.79 -1.99 19.20
CA ARG A 67 -2.82 -2.14 20.29
C ARG A 67 -1.82 -3.27 20.04
N ARG A 68 -2.09 -4.15 19.06
CA ARG A 68 -1.23 -5.30 18.72
C ARG A 68 -0.24 -5.02 17.61
N GLY A 69 -0.26 -3.81 17.01
CA GLY A 69 0.69 -3.42 15.97
C GLY A 69 0.10 -2.63 14.82
N ARG A 70 0.85 -2.53 13.74
CA ARG A 70 0.49 -1.78 12.55
C ARG A 70 -0.53 -2.54 11.69
N PHE A 71 -1.34 -1.81 10.94
CA PHE A 71 -2.32 -2.43 10.05
C PHE A 71 -1.68 -3.34 8.99
N ARG A 72 -0.50 -2.98 8.48
CA ARG A 72 0.21 -3.80 7.49
C ARG A 72 0.62 -5.17 8.06
N ASP A 73 1.04 -5.22 9.33
CA ASP A 73 1.45 -6.48 9.99
C ASP A 73 0.25 -7.40 10.18
N PHE A 74 -0.89 -6.83 10.57
CA PHE A 74 -2.16 -7.54 10.62
C PHE A 74 -2.56 -8.09 9.25
N LEU A 75 -2.50 -7.26 8.19
CA LEU A 75 -2.86 -7.66 6.83
C LEU A 75 -1.95 -8.80 6.33
N LYS A 76 -0.63 -8.66 6.52
CA LYS A 76 0.36 -9.68 6.18
C LYS A 76 0.02 -11.02 6.83
N THR A 77 -0.25 -11.01 8.13
CA THR A 77 -0.59 -12.22 8.91
C THR A 77 -1.90 -12.85 8.41
N ALA A 78 -2.92 -12.04 8.14
CA ALA A 78 -4.21 -12.52 7.64
C ALA A 78 -4.07 -13.22 6.28
N VAL A 79 -3.30 -12.62 5.35
CA VAL A 79 -3.06 -13.21 4.03
C VAL A 79 -2.24 -14.50 4.11
N ARG A 80 -1.21 -14.53 4.96
CA ARG A 80 -0.41 -15.75 5.19
C ARG A 80 -1.25 -16.91 5.74
N HIS A 81 -2.13 -16.64 6.69
CA HIS A 81 -3.05 -17.66 7.20
C HIS A 81 -3.96 -18.19 6.11
N LEU A 82 -4.45 -17.32 5.22
CA LEU A 82 -5.28 -17.72 4.09
C LEU A 82 -4.55 -18.69 3.16
N VAL A 83 -3.30 -18.41 2.81
CA VAL A 83 -2.46 -19.30 1.98
C VAL A 83 -2.28 -20.67 2.62
N ILE A 84 -1.99 -20.69 3.92
CA ILE A 84 -1.79 -21.95 4.65
C ILE A 84 -3.08 -22.76 4.70
N ASP A 85 -4.21 -22.11 4.93
CA ASP A 85 -5.51 -22.78 4.92
C ASP A 85 -5.81 -23.38 3.54
N SER A 86 -5.52 -22.66 2.47
CA SER A 86 -5.63 -23.17 1.08
C SER A 86 -4.75 -24.39 0.86
N TRP A 87 -3.47 -24.34 1.23
CA TRP A 87 -2.57 -25.49 1.10
C TRP A 87 -3.01 -26.70 1.90
N ARG A 88 -3.55 -26.49 3.11
CA ARG A 88 -4.13 -27.54 3.94
C ARG A 88 -5.35 -28.19 3.27
N GLN A 89 -6.21 -27.39 2.65
CA GLN A 89 -7.38 -27.89 1.93
C GLN A 89 -6.97 -28.72 0.72
N LYS A 90 -6.10 -28.18 -0.15
CA LYS A 90 -5.57 -28.88 -1.34
C LYS A 90 -4.89 -30.21 -0.96
N LYS A 91 -4.20 -30.25 0.18
CA LYS A 91 -3.57 -31.46 0.69
C LYS A 91 -4.59 -32.48 1.21
N LYS A 92 -5.66 -32.02 1.92
CA LYS A 92 -6.74 -32.90 2.37
C LYS A 92 -7.50 -33.55 1.21
N GLU A 93 -7.62 -32.83 0.09
CA GLU A 93 -8.25 -33.35 -1.14
C GLU A 93 -7.39 -34.41 -1.83
N LYS A 94 -6.06 -34.24 -1.81
CA LYS A 94 -5.09 -35.21 -2.38
C LYS A 94 -4.88 -36.44 -1.48
N ASP A 95 -4.89 -36.26 -0.14
CA ASP A 95 -4.67 -37.32 0.85
C ASP A 95 -6.02 -37.81 1.40
N LYS A 96 -6.74 -38.66 0.68
CA LYS A 96 -7.91 -39.39 1.17
C LYS A 96 -7.56 -40.53 2.14
N GLY A 97 -6.34 -40.59 2.68
CA GLY A 97 -5.84 -41.59 3.62
C GLY A 97 -5.74 -41.12 5.09
N PRO A 98 -5.52 -42.02 6.08
CA PRO A 98 -5.48 -41.69 7.51
C PRO A 98 -4.32 -40.73 7.84
N LYS A 99 -4.63 -39.68 8.64
CA LYS A 99 -3.73 -38.55 8.93
C LYS A 99 -2.67 -38.90 10.00
N PRO A 100 -1.38 -38.54 9.82
CA PRO A 100 -0.42 -38.49 10.92
C PRO A 100 -0.69 -37.27 11.82
N LEU A 101 -0.82 -37.52 13.13
CA LEU A 101 -0.83 -36.49 14.17
C LEU A 101 0.56 -35.80 14.18
N GLY A 102 0.60 -34.49 13.94
CA GLY A 102 1.84 -33.71 14.06
C GLY A 102 2.01 -32.57 13.04
N LYS A 103 1.25 -32.54 11.96
CA LYS A 103 1.43 -31.59 10.84
C LYS A 103 0.94 -30.16 11.12
N ALA A 104 0.02 -29.93 12.05
CA ALA A 104 -0.43 -28.59 12.41
C ALA A 104 0.67 -27.72 13.07
N ALA A 105 1.68 -28.37 13.67
CA ALA A 105 2.85 -27.69 14.22
C ALA A 105 3.86 -27.29 13.14
N ALA A 106 4.09 -28.14 12.14
CA ALA A 106 5.00 -27.85 11.01
C ALA A 106 4.49 -26.68 10.13
N ASP A 107 3.18 -26.63 9.92
CA ASP A 107 2.55 -25.57 9.11
C ASP A 107 2.54 -24.22 9.88
N ARG A 108 2.44 -24.24 11.23
CA ARG A 108 2.64 -23.03 12.06
C ARG A 108 4.11 -22.59 12.07
N ALA A 109 5.05 -23.52 12.06
CA ALA A 109 6.47 -23.23 11.97
C ALA A 109 6.80 -22.59 10.61
N ALA A 110 6.26 -23.07 9.50
CA ALA A 110 6.42 -22.47 8.17
C ALA A 110 5.88 -21.03 8.09
N VAL A 111 4.82 -20.69 8.86
CA VAL A 111 4.36 -19.29 9.01
C VAL A 111 5.27 -18.48 9.89
N ALA A 112 5.80 -19.07 10.96
CA ALA A 112 6.71 -18.41 11.90
C ALA A 112 8.10 -18.16 11.29
N GLU A 113 8.54 -19.03 10.35
CA GLU A 113 9.77 -18.84 9.58
C GLU A 113 9.69 -17.74 8.52
N LEU A 114 8.49 -17.29 8.15
CA LEU A 114 8.31 -16.11 7.31
C LEU A 114 8.62 -14.88 8.18
N SER A 115 9.87 -14.43 8.11
CA SER A 115 10.46 -13.27 8.79
C SER A 115 9.50 -12.08 8.87
N ASP A 116 9.60 -11.29 9.94
CA ASP A 116 8.92 -9.98 10.02
C ASP A 116 9.32 -9.06 8.87
N ASP A 117 10.56 -9.20 8.37
CA ASP A 117 11.07 -8.58 7.15
C ASP A 117 10.77 -9.47 5.92
N ASP A 118 9.53 -9.46 5.48
CA ASP A 118 9.14 -10.12 4.22
C ASP A 118 9.30 -9.14 3.06
N PRO A 119 10.36 -9.27 2.23
CA PRO A 119 10.66 -8.32 1.17
C PRO A 119 9.57 -8.30 0.09
N ILE A 120 8.87 -9.41 -0.14
CA ILE A 120 7.77 -9.49 -1.10
C ILE A 120 6.60 -8.65 -0.60
N PHE A 121 6.25 -8.80 0.69
CA PHE A 121 5.18 -8.00 1.29
C PHE A 121 5.53 -6.52 1.34
N ILE A 122 6.74 -6.17 1.77
CA ILE A 122 7.22 -4.77 1.81
C ILE A 122 7.17 -4.15 0.41
N HIS A 123 7.58 -4.90 -0.62
CA HIS A 123 7.50 -4.41 -2.00
C HIS A 123 6.05 -4.15 -2.42
N ALA A 124 5.15 -5.11 -2.27
CA ALA A 124 3.74 -4.97 -2.62
C ALA A 124 3.06 -3.81 -1.86
N TRP A 125 3.33 -3.71 -0.56
CA TRP A 125 2.82 -2.62 0.28
C TRP A 125 3.30 -1.25 -0.20
N ARG A 126 4.60 -1.12 -0.49
CA ARG A 126 5.20 0.11 -1.02
C ARG A 126 4.59 0.51 -2.36
N GLN A 127 4.40 -0.44 -3.28
CA GLN A 127 3.74 -0.18 -4.57
C GLN A 127 2.31 0.34 -4.39
N ALA A 128 1.55 -0.23 -3.45
CA ALA A 128 0.21 0.26 -3.14
C ALA A 128 0.21 1.70 -2.59
N LEU A 129 1.19 2.05 -1.74
CA LEU A 129 1.36 3.42 -1.24
C LEU A 129 1.70 4.40 -2.38
N PHE A 130 2.64 4.04 -3.26
CA PHE A 130 2.98 4.83 -4.44
C PHE A 130 1.77 5.04 -5.35
N ALA A 131 1.03 3.97 -5.67
CA ALA A 131 -0.17 4.06 -6.51
C ALA A 131 -1.22 5.02 -5.94
N LYS A 132 -1.35 5.08 -4.61
CA LYS A 132 -2.26 6.04 -3.94
C LYS A 132 -1.74 7.47 -4.02
N ALA A 133 -0.45 7.69 -3.76
CA ALA A 133 0.16 9.01 -3.86
C ALA A 133 0.06 9.55 -5.30
N TRP A 134 0.27 8.70 -6.31
CA TRP A 134 0.08 9.06 -7.71
C TRP A 134 -1.36 9.45 -8.03
N ARG A 135 -2.34 8.68 -7.57
CA ARG A 135 -3.77 9.02 -7.75
C ARG A 135 -4.16 10.32 -7.04
N ALA A 136 -3.60 10.57 -5.85
CA ALA A 136 -3.84 11.81 -5.13
C ALA A 136 -3.21 13.01 -5.84
N LEU A 137 -2.01 12.85 -6.42
CA LEU A 137 -1.36 13.89 -7.21
C LEU A 137 -2.12 14.20 -8.50
N ALA A 138 -2.68 13.19 -9.18
CA ALA A 138 -3.54 13.37 -10.35
C ALA A 138 -4.79 14.19 -9.99
N ARG A 139 -5.48 13.84 -8.91
CA ARG A 139 -6.62 14.63 -8.43
C ARG A 139 -6.25 16.07 -8.05
N LEU A 140 -5.07 16.27 -7.47
CA LEU A 140 -4.59 17.61 -7.16
C LEU A 140 -4.38 18.43 -8.44
N GLU A 141 -3.86 17.81 -9.50
CA GLU A 141 -3.72 18.42 -10.82
C GLU A 141 -5.07 18.82 -11.41
N GLU A 142 -6.09 17.92 -11.37
CA GLU A 142 -7.45 18.20 -11.83
C GLU A 142 -8.09 19.40 -11.11
N VAL A 143 -7.90 19.49 -9.79
CA VAL A 143 -8.49 20.55 -8.97
C VAL A 143 -7.76 21.88 -9.12
N THR A 144 -6.43 21.85 -9.23
CA THR A 144 -5.61 23.08 -9.21
C THR A 144 -5.20 23.58 -10.60
N GLY A 145 -5.33 22.75 -11.63
CA GLY A 145 -4.79 23.04 -12.97
C GLY A 145 -3.26 23.08 -13.04
N GLN A 146 -2.56 22.71 -11.96
CA GLN A 146 -1.10 22.67 -11.93
C GLN A 146 -0.61 21.31 -12.43
N PRO A 147 0.24 21.21 -13.45
CA PRO A 147 0.59 19.96 -14.13
C PRO A 147 1.62 19.14 -13.33
N TYR A 148 1.33 18.91 -12.04
CA TYR A 148 2.23 18.20 -11.13
C TYR A 148 2.32 16.71 -11.45
N HIS A 149 1.19 16.07 -11.65
CA HIS A 149 1.12 14.64 -11.99
C HIS A 149 1.74 14.39 -13.36
N THR A 150 1.28 15.11 -14.38
CA THR A 150 1.73 14.93 -15.77
C THR A 150 3.25 15.14 -15.88
N LEU A 151 3.78 16.21 -15.27
CA LEU A 151 5.20 16.53 -15.38
C LEU A 151 6.08 15.55 -14.60
N LEU A 152 5.66 15.18 -13.39
CA LEU A 152 6.41 14.23 -12.57
C LEU A 152 6.35 12.83 -13.18
N ARG A 153 5.23 12.43 -13.75
CA ARG A 153 5.04 11.15 -14.42
C ARG A 153 5.93 11.03 -15.64
N ALA A 154 5.93 12.06 -16.53
CA ALA A 154 6.79 12.11 -17.69
C ALA A 154 8.28 12.00 -17.31
N LYS A 155 8.71 12.69 -16.25
CA LYS A 155 10.10 12.63 -15.76
C LYS A 155 10.45 11.29 -15.11
N SER A 156 9.48 10.60 -14.52
CA SER A 156 9.68 9.26 -13.92
C SER A 156 9.81 8.18 -14.99
N GLU A 157 8.98 8.24 -16.03
CA GLU A 157 9.00 7.30 -17.15
C GLU A 157 10.16 7.54 -18.10
N HIS A 158 10.58 8.79 -18.21
CA HIS A 158 11.65 9.25 -19.09
C HIS A 158 12.69 10.07 -18.30
N PRO A 159 13.57 9.42 -17.53
CA PRO A 159 14.57 10.09 -16.70
C PRO A 159 15.54 10.98 -17.48
N GLU A 160 15.73 10.70 -18.78
CA GLU A 160 16.60 11.44 -19.71
C GLU A 160 16.01 12.79 -20.15
N LEU A 161 14.70 13.05 -19.99
CA LEU A 161 14.08 14.31 -20.42
C LEU A 161 14.75 15.52 -19.78
N ARG A 162 15.21 16.45 -20.62
CA ARG A 162 15.83 17.72 -20.21
C ARG A 162 14.75 18.76 -19.91
N SER A 163 15.15 19.82 -19.19
CA SER A 163 14.25 20.92 -18.82
C SER A 163 13.56 21.58 -20.01
N ALA A 164 14.27 21.71 -21.15
CA ALA A 164 13.72 22.26 -22.39
C ALA A 164 12.55 21.41 -22.94
N GLN A 165 12.68 20.09 -22.89
CA GLN A 165 11.63 19.15 -23.36
C GLN A 165 10.41 19.19 -22.43
N LEU A 166 10.64 19.21 -21.13
CA LEU A 166 9.58 19.35 -20.12
C LEU A 166 8.85 20.71 -20.27
N ALA A 167 9.57 21.78 -20.54
CA ALA A 167 8.99 23.10 -20.79
C ALA A 167 8.08 23.09 -22.02
N ARG A 168 8.50 22.44 -23.13
CA ARG A 168 7.68 22.28 -24.33
C ARG A 168 6.40 21.49 -24.07
N GLN A 169 6.50 20.36 -23.36
CA GLN A 169 5.33 19.56 -22.98
C GLN A 169 4.35 20.38 -22.13
N GLN A 170 4.87 21.10 -21.14
CA GLN A 170 4.06 21.95 -20.27
C GLN A 170 3.42 23.12 -21.05
N SER A 171 4.15 23.71 -22.00
CA SER A 171 3.61 24.77 -22.86
C SER A 171 2.44 24.27 -23.72
N ALA A 172 2.58 23.09 -24.32
CA ALA A 172 1.51 22.46 -25.09
C ALA A 172 0.27 22.16 -24.24
N GLN A 173 0.47 21.65 -23.02
CA GLN A 173 -0.64 21.34 -22.10
C GLN A 173 -1.38 22.59 -21.60
N LEU A 174 -0.64 23.66 -21.28
CA LEU A 174 -1.21 24.88 -20.71
C LEU A 174 -1.65 25.92 -21.76
N GLY A 175 -1.34 25.68 -23.05
CA GLY A 175 -1.64 26.63 -24.13
C GLY A 175 -0.88 27.98 -24.01
N LYS A 176 0.23 28.02 -23.26
CA LYS A 176 1.05 29.20 -23.04
C LYS A 176 2.52 28.83 -22.98
N GLU A 177 3.38 29.78 -23.35
CA GLU A 177 4.83 29.58 -23.29
C GLU A 177 5.30 29.40 -21.84
N VAL A 178 6.07 28.35 -21.59
CA VAL A 178 6.67 28.02 -20.29
C VAL A 178 8.18 27.96 -20.45
N SER A 179 8.91 28.75 -19.66
CA SER A 179 10.36 28.73 -19.64
C SER A 179 10.92 27.46 -18.99
N GLU A 180 12.14 27.08 -19.33
CA GLU A 180 12.82 25.96 -18.69
C GLU A 180 12.96 26.13 -17.17
N ALA A 181 13.17 27.36 -16.69
CA ALA A 181 13.26 27.68 -15.28
C ALA A 181 11.91 27.40 -14.57
N ALA A 182 10.81 27.82 -15.21
CA ALA A 182 9.46 27.56 -14.70
C ALA A 182 9.15 26.06 -14.68
N ALA A 183 9.52 25.30 -15.73
CA ALA A 183 9.35 23.85 -15.77
C ALA A 183 10.13 23.13 -14.65
N ARG A 184 11.39 23.53 -14.39
CA ARG A 184 12.17 23.00 -13.27
C ARG A 184 11.52 23.30 -11.92
N GLN A 185 11.01 24.51 -11.72
CA GLN A 185 10.33 24.90 -10.50
C GLN A 185 9.03 24.10 -10.30
N THR A 186 8.27 23.91 -11.36
CA THR A 186 7.03 23.08 -11.32
C THR A 186 7.36 21.63 -10.98
N LEU A 187 8.38 21.04 -11.60
CA LEU A 187 8.84 19.69 -11.30
C LEU A 187 9.32 19.55 -9.84
N HIS A 188 10.03 20.55 -9.33
CA HIS A 188 10.45 20.57 -7.92
C HIS A 188 9.24 20.57 -6.97
N ARG A 189 8.25 21.43 -7.24
CA ARG A 189 6.99 21.48 -6.48
C ARG A 189 6.21 20.18 -6.59
N ALA A 190 6.17 19.57 -7.79
CA ALA A 190 5.52 18.28 -8.00
C ALA A 190 6.11 17.17 -7.12
N ARG A 191 7.46 17.10 -7.04
CA ARG A 191 8.16 16.15 -6.15
C ARG A 191 7.84 16.40 -4.69
N GLN A 192 7.78 17.67 -4.26
CA GLN A 192 7.42 18.02 -2.89
C GLN A 192 5.99 17.57 -2.56
N ARG A 193 5.03 17.87 -3.45
CA ARG A 193 3.63 17.46 -3.28
C ARG A 193 3.47 15.95 -3.26
N PHE A 194 4.17 15.25 -4.15
CA PHE A 194 4.17 13.80 -4.15
C PHE A 194 4.70 13.21 -2.84
N ALA A 195 5.81 13.74 -2.32
CA ALA A 195 6.39 13.30 -1.05
C ALA A 195 5.44 13.58 0.14
N GLU A 196 4.76 14.73 0.15
CA GLU A 196 3.75 15.06 1.17
C GLU A 196 2.57 14.08 1.12
N LEU A 197 2.03 13.80 -0.07
CA LEU A 197 0.94 12.86 -0.27
C LEU A 197 1.34 11.42 0.11
N LEU A 198 2.56 11.01 -0.22
CA LEU A 198 3.09 9.70 0.16
C LEU A 198 3.26 9.60 1.69
N LEU A 199 3.77 10.65 2.33
CA LEU A 199 3.91 10.74 3.78
C LEU A 199 2.54 10.62 4.48
N ASP A 200 1.51 11.27 3.93
CA ASP A 200 0.14 11.20 4.45
C ASP A 200 -0.43 9.77 4.33
N GLU A 201 -0.14 9.07 3.24
CA GLU A 201 -0.55 7.66 3.08
C GLU A 201 0.14 6.74 4.10
N VAL A 202 1.44 6.94 4.36
CA VAL A 202 2.18 6.18 5.37
C VAL A 202 1.64 6.50 6.76
N ALA A 203 1.52 7.78 7.13
CA ALA A 203 0.96 8.19 8.43
C ALA A 203 -0.46 7.64 8.64
N GLY A 204 -1.29 7.64 7.59
CA GLY A 204 -2.63 7.07 7.64
C GLY A 204 -2.68 5.55 7.86
N SER A 205 -1.58 4.81 7.68
CA SER A 205 -1.50 3.37 7.95
C SER A 205 -1.12 3.03 9.39
N LEU A 206 -0.61 4.00 10.15
CA LEU A 206 -0.16 3.82 11.53
C LEU A 206 -1.32 3.95 12.54
N PRO A 207 -1.20 3.32 13.70
CA PRO A 207 -2.17 3.47 14.79
C PRO A 207 -2.23 4.89 15.35
N SER A 208 -1.10 5.56 15.42
CA SER A 208 -0.94 6.94 15.88
C SER A 208 -0.04 7.72 14.92
N ALA A 209 -0.22 9.05 14.90
CA ALA A 209 0.63 9.95 14.11
C ALA A 209 1.91 10.35 14.88
N ASP A 210 2.44 9.46 15.75
CA ASP A 210 3.68 9.70 16.47
C ASP A 210 4.85 9.87 15.49
N PRO A 211 5.63 10.97 15.55
CA PRO A 211 6.71 11.26 14.61
C PRO A 211 7.77 10.17 14.55
N LYS A 212 8.14 9.57 15.69
CA LYS A 212 9.15 8.50 15.75
C LYS A 212 8.64 7.22 15.10
N ALA A 213 7.37 6.88 15.33
CA ALA A 213 6.74 5.71 14.68
C ALA A 213 6.63 5.92 13.16
N LEU A 214 6.36 7.14 12.72
CA LEU A 214 6.30 7.50 11.31
C LEU A 214 7.69 7.42 10.64
N GLU A 215 8.72 7.95 11.28
CA GLU A 215 10.09 7.87 10.78
C GLU A 215 10.55 6.41 10.69
N GLN A 216 10.31 5.61 11.73
CA GLN A 216 10.64 4.18 11.74
C GLN A 216 9.92 3.43 10.60
N GLU A 217 8.64 3.71 10.37
CA GLU A 217 7.88 3.12 9.27
C GLU A 217 8.46 3.48 7.90
N LEU A 218 8.88 4.74 7.72
CA LEU A 218 9.54 5.19 6.49
C LEU A 218 10.89 4.49 6.26
N ILE A 219 11.66 4.24 7.33
CA ILE A 219 12.93 3.50 7.26
C ILE A 219 12.65 2.06 6.81
N GLU A 220 11.73 1.36 7.48
CA GLU A 220 11.39 -0.03 7.17
C GLU A 220 10.84 -0.22 5.76
N LEU A 221 10.09 0.77 5.26
CA LEU A 221 9.59 0.78 3.89
C LEU A 221 10.62 1.24 2.86
N GLY A 222 11.81 1.72 3.27
CA GLY A 222 12.81 2.32 2.37
C GLY A 222 12.32 3.59 1.68
N LEU A 223 11.46 4.37 2.36
CA LEU A 223 10.84 5.60 1.83
C LEU A 223 11.37 6.88 2.49
N LEU A 224 12.28 6.76 3.47
CA LEU A 224 12.75 7.90 4.24
C LEU A 224 13.38 8.98 3.35
N ASP A 225 14.20 8.60 2.37
CA ASP A 225 14.88 9.57 1.51
C ASP A 225 13.90 10.37 0.64
N VAL A 226 12.85 9.71 0.14
CA VAL A 226 11.79 10.37 -0.65
C VAL A 226 10.97 11.33 0.22
N CYS A 227 10.69 10.96 1.45
CA CYS A 227 9.80 11.70 2.36
C CYS A 227 10.55 12.65 3.32
N ARG A 228 11.87 12.62 3.38
CA ARG A 228 12.69 13.36 4.38
C ARG A 228 12.36 14.84 4.47
N GLN A 229 12.21 15.52 3.33
CA GLN A 229 11.88 16.96 3.33
C GLN A 229 10.44 17.21 3.80
N ALA A 230 9.50 16.35 3.42
CA ALA A 230 8.11 16.45 3.85
C ALA A 230 7.99 16.18 5.37
N LEU A 231 8.72 15.19 5.88
CA LEU A 231 8.79 14.87 7.30
C LEU A 231 9.30 16.05 8.13
N ARG A 232 10.43 16.66 7.73
CA ARG A 232 10.98 17.85 8.40
C ARG A 232 10.05 19.07 8.40
N ARG A 233 9.21 19.23 7.38
CA ARG A 233 8.23 20.32 7.34
C ARG A 233 7.05 20.05 8.26
N ARG A 234 6.69 18.78 8.43
CA ARG A 234 5.59 18.35 9.31
C ARG A 234 5.97 18.42 10.77
N ASP A 235 7.22 18.10 11.09
CA ASP A 235 7.80 18.20 12.43
C ASP A 235 9.20 18.84 12.33
N PRO A 236 9.30 20.17 12.56
CA PRO A 236 10.57 20.88 12.54
C PRO A 236 11.53 20.47 13.67
N SER A 237 11.04 19.69 14.64
CA SER A 237 11.82 19.23 15.81
C SER A 237 12.41 17.81 15.63
N ALA A 238 12.12 17.14 14.49
CA ALA A 238 12.58 15.80 14.17
C ALA A 238 13.93 15.79 13.45
#